data_ca875f17729be1fe62c852a719335aab
#
_entry.id   ca875f17729be1fe62c852a719335aab
#
_cell.length_a   1.000
_cell.length_b   1.000
_cell.length_c   1.000
_cell.angle_alpha   90.00
_cell.angle_beta   90.00
_cell.angle_gamma   90.00
#
_symmetry.space_group_name_H-M   'P 1'
#
loop_
_entity.id
_entity.type
_entity.pdbx_description
1 polymer ?
#
loop_
_entity_poly.entity_id
_entity_poly.type
_entity_poly.pdbx_seq_one_letter_code
_entity_poly.pdbx_strand_id
1 'polypeptide(L)'
;MKLAIFILCLTYSPLLFALSGLEIVKRADQLRFINTDNSYLVEVNDFRGSSVQKTKYKVFSTGTHSSLVETTFPERQAGRKLLMKEDDLWFYTPDIKRPTRVSLQQKLTGEVANGDIARTNFGDDYSVEIKGKEKLDGVDSYHLVLKKKKDEVTYPEIEYWVNQATFVPLKAIFKSDGGKPLKTAIYKDLKVFFGHKILTKIEIVNAINKNQKSILTFTGYKKENINESFFNKESLNN
;
A
#
# COMPACT_ATOMS: atom_id res chain seq x y z
N MET A 1 -9.36 -74.43 0.80
CA MET A 1 -9.98 -73.16 0.40
C MET A 1 -9.17 -72.01 1.05
N LYS A 2 -8.29 -71.33 0.29
CA LYS A 2 -7.46 -70.23 0.83
C LYS A 2 -8.17 -68.90 0.46
N LEU A 3 -8.60 -68.18 1.49
CA LEU A 3 -9.25 -66.87 1.34
C LEU A 3 -8.16 -65.78 1.17
N ALA A 4 -8.08 -65.16 -0.01
CA ALA A 4 -7.18 -64.05 -0.27
C ALA A 4 -7.88 -62.74 0.15
N ILE A 5 -7.36 -62.10 1.20
CA ILE A 5 -7.83 -60.75 1.63
C ILE A 5 -7.12 -59.71 0.76
N PHE A 6 -7.88 -59.05 -0.09
CA PHE A 6 -7.42 -57.90 -0.89
C PHE A 6 -7.51 -56.62 -0.02
N ILE A 7 -6.37 -56.12 0.45
CA ILE A 7 -6.30 -54.82 1.16
C ILE A 7 -6.28 -53.74 0.12
N LEU A 8 -7.41 -53.01 -0.01
CA LEU A 8 -7.52 -51.82 -0.85
C LEU A 8 -6.87 -50.63 -0.10
N CYS A 9 -5.62 -50.32 -0.45
CA CYS A 9 -4.96 -49.09 0.02
C CYS A 9 -5.60 -47.85 -0.66
N LEU A 10 -6.49 -47.16 0.05
CA LEU A 10 -6.94 -45.82 -0.35
C LEU A 10 -5.76 -44.85 -0.16
N THR A 11 -5.14 -44.43 -1.25
CA THR A 11 -4.16 -43.33 -1.25
C THR A 11 -4.89 -42.01 -1.08
N TYR A 12 -4.87 -41.47 0.12
CA TYR A 12 -5.28 -40.09 0.37
C TYR A 12 -4.24 -39.14 -0.27
N SER A 13 -4.52 -38.64 -1.47
CA SER A 13 -3.75 -37.52 -2.03
C SER A 13 -4.19 -36.22 -1.32
N PRO A 14 -3.32 -35.54 -0.59
CA PRO A 14 -3.68 -34.23 -0.05
C PRO A 14 -3.92 -33.29 -1.21
N LEU A 15 -5.12 -32.75 -1.32
CA LEU A 15 -5.43 -31.61 -2.20
C LEU A 15 -4.60 -30.42 -1.73
N LEU A 16 -3.46 -30.20 -2.36
CA LEU A 16 -2.73 -28.94 -2.22
C LEU A 16 -3.59 -27.84 -2.87
N PHE A 17 -4.35 -27.11 -2.06
CA PHE A 17 -5.00 -25.88 -2.52
C PHE A 17 -3.90 -24.89 -2.88
N ALA A 18 -3.72 -24.65 -4.17
CA ALA A 18 -2.86 -23.57 -4.65
C ALA A 18 -3.43 -22.24 -4.14
N LEU A 19 -2.59 -21.40 -3.54
CA LEU A 19 -2.96 -20.05 -3.09
C LEU A 19 -3.46 -19.25 -4.29
N SER A 20 -4.59 -18.58 -4.15
CA SER A 20 -5.08 -17.64 -5.16
C SER A 20 -4.22 -16.37 -5.17
N GLY A 21 -4.17 -15.68 -6.31
CA GLY A 21 -3.48 -14.39 -6.41
C GLY A 21 -4.01 -13.36 -5.40
N LEU A 22 -5.33 -13.35 -5.19
CA LEU A 22 -5.96 -12.47 -4.19
C LEU A 22 -5.50 -12.77 -2.77
N GLU A 23 -5.37 -14.04 -2.40
CA GLU A 23 -4.88 -14.44 -1.07
C GLU A 23 -3.42 -13.99 -0.86
N ILE A 24 -2.58 -14.11 -1.90
CA ILE A 24 -1.19 -13.63 -1.84
C ILE A 24 -1.17 -12.12 -1.60
N VAL A 25 -1.97 -11.34 -2.32
CA VAL A 25 -2.05 -9.88 -2.17
C VAL A 25 -2.57 -9.49 -0.79
N LYS A 26 -3.62 -10.14 -0.29
CA LYS A 26 -4.15 -9.87 1.06
C LYS A 26 -3.12 -10.12 2.16
N ARG A 27 -2.31 -11.19 2.06
CA ARG A 27 -1.20 -11.42 3.00
C ARG A 27 -0.11 -10.38 2.87
N ALA A 28 0.19 -9.93 1.66
CA ALA A 28 1.15 -8.84 1.42
C ALA A 28 0.65 -7.50 1.99
N ASP A 29 -0.63 -7.21 1.87
CA ASP A 29 -1.23 -5.99 2.41
C ASP A 29 -1.14 -5.94 3.94
N GLN A 30 -1.28 -7.07 4.66
CA GLN A 30 -1.10 -7.15 6.11
C GLN A 30 0.30 -6.71 6.59
N LEU A 31 1.29 -6.69 5.68
CA LEU A 31 2.63 -6.19 5.96
C LEU A 31 2.82 -4.70 5.57
N ARG A 32 1.80 -4.07 5.01
CA ARG A 32 1.83 -2.68 4.56
C ARG A 32 1.04 -1.75 5.46
N PHE A 33 0.04 -2.24 6.18
CA PHE A 33 -0.77 -1.45 7.12
C PHE A 33 -1.23 -2.28 8.31
N ILE A 34 -1.61 -1.60 9.39
CA ILE A 34 -2.19 -2.18 10.59
C ILE A 34 -3.71 -1.98 10.52
N ASN A 35 -4.48 -3.08 10.53
CA ASN A 35 -5.94 -3.08 10.38
C ASN A 35 -6.66 -2.84 11.72
N THR A 36 -6.22 -1.87 12.50
CA THR A 36 -6.87 -1.40 13.74
C THR A 36 -6.62 0.10 13.87
N ASP A 37 -7.34 0.76 14.76
CA ASP A 37 -7.14 2.19 15.03
C ASP A 37 -5.70 2.46 15.44
N ASN A 38 -5.03 3.27 14.65
CA ASN A 38 -3.65 3.62 14.89
C ASN A 38 -3.28 4.99 14.32
N SER A 39 -2.18 5.54 14.81
CA SER A 39 -1.51 6.67 14.17
C SER A 39 -0.04 6.36 13.95
N TYR A 40 0.56 7.01 12.96
CA TYR A 40 1.96 6.89 12.63
C TYR A 40 2.49 8.14 11.92
N LEU A 41 3.81 8.25 11.83
CA LEU A 41 4.49 9.33 11.14
C LEU A 41 5.06 8.82 9.82
N VAL A 42 4.92 9.62 8.76
CA VAL A 42 5.54 9.39 7.45
C VAL A 42 6.47 10.53 7.15
N GLU A 43 7.75 10.22 6.93
CA GLU A 43 8.70 11.17 6.37
C GLU A 43 8.96 10.82 4.91
N VAL A 44 8.79 11.80 4.02
CA VAL A 44 9.10 11.68 2.59
C VAL A 44 10.30 12.56 2.29
N ASN A 45 11.38 11.93 1.81
CA ASN A 45 12.53 12.62 1.24
C ASN A 45 12.48 12.49 -0.29
N ASP A 46 12.23 13.59 -0.98
CA ASP A 46 12.15 13.68 -2.45
C ASP A 46 13.48 14.16 -3.02
N PHE A 47 14.10 13.32 -3.85
CA PHE A 47 15.41 13.56 -4.48
C PHE A 47 15.22 13.98 -5.93
N ARG A 48 15.84 15.11 -6.32
CA ARG A 48 15.88 15.63 -7.68
C ARG A 48 17.29 16.11 -8.01
N GLY A 49 18.08 15.21 -8.55
CA GLY A 49 19.52 15.44 -8.68
C GLY A 49 20.17 15.62 -7.29
N SER A 50 20.83 16.74 -7.06
CA SER A 50 21.45 17.08 -5.78
C SER A 50 20.49 17.70 -4.75
N SER A 51 19.28 18.07 -5.16
CA SER A 51 18.26 18.68 -4.28
C SER A 51 17.49 17.61 -3.53
N VAL A 52 17.25 17.83 -2.23
CA VAL A 52 16.40 16.98 -1.40
C VAL A 52 15.34 17.85 -0.73
N GLN A 53 14.07 17.54 -0.98
CA GLN A 53 12.94 18.14 -0.28
C GLN A 53 12.38 17.15 0.73
N LYS A 54 12.15 17.62 1.95
CA LYS A 54 11.55 16.83 3.02
C LYS A 54 10.12 17.26 3.27
N THR A 55 9.21 16.29 3.41
CA THR A 55 7.84 16.51 3.87
C THR A 55 7.52 15.50 4.95
N LYS A 56 6.79 15.91 5.99
CA LYS A 56 6.37 15.01 7.08
C LYS A 56 4.86 15.05 7.22
N TYR A 57 4.32 13.88 7.49
CA TYR A 57 2.90 13.68 7.71
C TYR A 57 2.65 12.93 9.02
N LYS A 58 1.56 13.24 9.69
CA LYS A 58 0.93 12.39 10.70
C LYS A 58 -0.27 11.74 10.06
N VAL A 59 -0.38 10.42 10.20
CA VAL A 59 -1.48 9.65 9.63
C VAL A 59 -2.26 9.02 10.77
N PHE A 60 -3.57 9.12 10.70
CA PHE A 60 -4.52 8.38 11.50
C PHE A 60 -5.28 7.44 10.59
N SER A 61 -5.48 6.20 10.99
CA SER A 61 -6.22 5.23 10.20
C SER A 61 -7.07 4.30 11.06
N THR A 62 -8.21 3.90 10.52
CA THR A 62 -9.04 2.83 11.05
C THR A 62 -9.44 1.89 9.93
N GLY A 63 -9.24 0.59 10.16
CA GLY A 63 -9.48 -0.41 9.11
C GLY A 63 -8.69 -0.14 7.83
N THR A 64 -9.31 -0.46 6.68
CA THR A 64 -8.71 -0.35 5.35
C THR A 64 -9.25 0.82 4.52
N HIS A 65 -10.30 1.50 4.99
CA HIS A 65 -11.10 2.43 4.19
C HIS A 65 -11.12 3.87 4.69
N SER A 66 -10.59 4.14 5.89
CA SER A 66 -10.58 5.49 6.44
C SER A 66 -9.21 5.88 6.93
N SER A 67 -8.73 7.03 6.46
CA SER A 67 -7.48 7.62 6.91
C SER A 67 -7.53 9.15 6.87
N LEU A 68 -6.83 9.78 7.80
CA LEU A 68 -6.55 11.21 7.80
C LEU A 68 -5.05 11.42 7.76
N VAL A 69 -4.56 12.05 6.70
CA VAL A 69 -3.15 12.40 6.50
C VAL A 69 -3.00 13.89 6.72
N GLU A 70 -2.30 14.28 7.77
CA GLU A 70 -2.04 15.69 8.09
C GLU A 70 -0.58 16.04 7.82
N THR A 71 -0.34 17.11 7.05
CA THR A 71 1.00 17.64 6.81
C THR A 71 1.50 18.37 8.05
N THR A 72 2.67 17.95 8.57
CA THR A 72 3.29 18.57 9.76
C THR A 72 4.57 19.33 9.43
N PHE A 73 5.14 19.10 8.27
CA PHE A 73 6.33 19.81 7.76
C PHE A 73 6.34 19.80 6.22
N PRO A 74 6.79 20.85 5.52
CA PRO A 74 7.30 22.13 6.03
C PRO A 74 6.19 23.00 6.65
N GLU A 75 6.57 23.95 7.51
CA GLU A 75 5.65 24.81 8.24
C GLU A 75 4.64 25.53 7.33
N ARG A 76 5.09 26.03 6.17
CA ARG A 76 4.20 26.67 5.16
C ARG A 76 3.09 25.75 4.61
N GLN A 77 3.16 24.46 4.86
CA GLN A 77 2.17 23.47 4.41
C GLN A 77 1.49 22.76 5.59
N ALA A 78 1.92 23.07 6.83
CA ALA A 78 1.36 22.46 8.03
C ALA A 78 -0.16 22.71 8.13
N GLY A 79 -0.87 21.71 8.66
CA GLY A 79 -2.34 21.75 8.77
C GLY A 79 -3.10 21.44 7.47
N ARG A 80 -2.41 21.20 6.33
CA ARG A 80 -3.07 20.60 5.17
C ARG A 80 -3.44 19.17 5.48
N LYS A 81 -4.65 18.78 5.11
CA LYS A 81 -5.19 17.45 5.42
C LYS A 81 -5.70 16.76 4.16
N LEU A 82 -5.50 15.44 4.08
CA LEU A 82 -6.19 14.55 3.16
C LEU A 82 -7.04 13.59 4.00
N LEU A 83 -8.34 13.59 3.77
CA LEU A 83 -9.29 12.68 4.38
C LEU A 83 -9.74 11.65 3.35
N MET A 84 -9.41 10.39 3.59
CA MET A 84 -9.93 9.25 2.86
C MET A 84 -11.07 8.64 3.66
N LYS A 85 -12.23 8.48 3.04
CA LYS A 85 -13.35 7.72 3.59
C LYS A 85 -13.98 6.93 2.46
N GLU A 86 -13.94 5.60 2.55
CA GLU A 86 -14.32 4.67 1.49
C GLU A 86 -13.58 4.98 0.18
N ASP A 87 -14.30 5.44 -0.86
CA ASP A 87 -13.74 5.78 -2.16
C ASP A 87 -13.54 7.29 -2.36
N ASP A 88 -13.91 8.10 -1.37
CA ASP A 88 -13.82 9.55 -1.43
C ASP A 88 -12.56 10.08 -0.77
N LEU A 89 -11.82 10.89 -1.51
CA LEU A 89 -10.65 11.60 -1.00
C LEU A 89 -10.90 13.10 -1.01
N TRP A 90 -10.78 13.73 0.17
CA TRP A 90 -10.98 15.15 0.37
C TRP A 90 -9.68 15.82 0.78
N PHE A 91 -9.35 16.92 0.12
CA PHE A 91 -8.23 17.79 0.47
C PHE A 91 -8.74 19.04 1.19
N TYR A 92 -8.07 19.39 2.28
CA TYR A 92 -8.32 20.60 3.06
C TYR A 92 -7.02 21.37 3.25
N THR A 93 -7.14 22.70 3.21
CA THR A 93 -6.06 23.62 3.59
C THR A 93 -6.61 24.73 4.48
N PRO A 94 -5.87 25.14 5.54
CA PRO A 94 -6.31 26.20 6.46
C PRO A 94 -6.63 27.52 5.77
N ASP A 95 -5.97 27.82 4.64
CA ASP A 95 -6.15 29.06 3.89
C ASP A 95 -7.54 29.16 3.23
N ILE A 96 -8.04 28.04 2.71
CA ILE A 96 -9.31 28.00 1.97
C ILE A 96 -10.48 27.60 2.87
N LYS A 97 -10.23 26.80 3.92
CA LYS A 97 -11.22 26.30 4.89
C LYS A 97 -12.42 25.56 4.26
N ARG A 98 -12.26 25.10 3.03
CA ARG A 98 -13.29 24.35 2.29
C ARG A 98 -12.71 23.05 1.74
N PRO A 99 -13.16 21.90 2.25
CA PRO A 99 -12.74 20.60 1.70
C PRO A 99 -13.12 20.47 0.23
N THR A 100 -12.18 20.03 -0.60
CA THR A 100 -12.36 19.80 -2.04
C THR A 100 -12.06 18.34 -2.36
N ARG A 101 -12.92 17.70 -3.15
CA ARG A 101 -12.67 16.33 -3.61
C ARG A 101 -11.47 16.31 -4.56
N VAL A 102 -10.56 15.36 -4.35
CA VAL A 102 -9.35 15.18 -5.16
C VAL A 102 -9.17 13.70 -5.52
N SER A 103 -8.33 13.42 -6.52
CA SER A 103 -8.05 12.06 -6.98
C SER A 103 -6.92 11.41 -6.18
N LEU A 104 -7.01 10.08 -5.98
CA LEU A 104 -5.92 9.26 -5.44
C LEU A 104 -4.66 9.32 -6.32
N GLN A 105 -4.82 9.49 -7.64
CA GLN A 105 -3.73 9.54 -8.61
C GLN A 105 -2.96 10.87 -8.57
N GLN A 106 -3.57 11.93 -8.06
CA GLN A 106 -2.91 13.24 -7.98
C GLN A 106 -1.65 13.17 -7.11
N LYS A 107 -0.66 13.92 -7.54
CA LYS A 107 0.61 14.06 -6.84
C LYS A 107 0.41 14.73 -5.48
N LEU A 108 0.88 14.08 -4.43
CA LEU A 108 0.95 14.65 -3.08
C LEU A 108 2.27 15.42 -2.89
N THR A 109 3.40 14.72 -3.09
CA THR A 109 4.74 15.31 -3.01
C THR A 109 5.74 14.43 -3.77
N GLY A 110 6.77 15.01 -4.39
CA GLY A 110 7.80 14.26 -5.09
C GLY A 110 7.24 13.25 -6.11
N GLU A 111 7.58 11.99 -5.94
CA GLU A 111 7.03 10.87 -6.72
C GLU A 111 5.84 10.19 -6.03
N VAL A 112 5.40 10.69 -4.87
CA VAL A 112 4.31 10.13 -4.07
C VAL A 112 2.96 10.69 -4.53
N ALA A 113 2.01 9.81 -4.84
CA ALA A 113 0.62 10.16 -5.09
C ALA A 113 -0.18 10.20 -3.77
N ASN A 114 -1.35 10.82 -3.79
CA ASN A 114 -2.25 10.87 -2.62
C ASN A 114 -2.53 9.45 -2.07
N GLY A 115 -2.85 8.52 -2.95
CA GLY A 115 -3.19 7.15 -2.57
C GLY A 115 -2.02 6.32 -2.06
N ASP A 116 -0.77 6.70 -2.32
CA ASP A 116 0.39 5.96 -1.80
C ASP A 116 0.49 6.04 -0.26
N ILE A 117 -0.14 7.06 0.34
CA ILE A 117 -0.21 7.23 1.79
C ILE A 117 -1.63 7.01 2.31
N ALA A 118 -2.64 7.59 1.64
CA ALA A 118 -4.02 7.55 2.12
C ALA A 118 -4.71 6.18 1.93
N ARG A 119 -4.29 5.39 0.94
CA ARG A 119 -4.91 4.09 0.61
C ARG A 119 -3.86 3.03 0.29
N THR A 120 -3.66 2.08 1.20
CA THR A 120 -2.58 1.09 1.11
C THR A 120 -3.04 -0.33 0.83
N ASN A 121 -4.36 -0.57 0.68
CA ASN A 121 -4.96 -1.88 0.46
C ASN A 121 -5.15 -2.16 -1.04
N PHE A 122 -4.47 -3.19 -1.55
CA PHE A 122 -4.63 -3.63 -2.94
C PHE A 122 -5.67 -4.74 -3.10
N GLY A 123 -5.86 -5.58 -2.08
CA GLY A 123 -6.72 -6.75 -2.17
C GLY A 123 -8.19 -6.42 -2.49
N ASP A 124 -8.70 -5.28 -2.01
CA ASP A 124 -10.07 -4.88 -2.24
C ASP A 124 -10.25 -4.17 -3.60
N ASP A 125 -9.23 -3.43 -4.05
CA ASP A 125 -9.32 -2.55 -5.22
C ASP A 125 -9.00 -3.22 -6.54
N TYR A 126 -8.31 -4.37 -6.52
CA TYR A 126 -7.78 -5.00 -7.74
C TYR A 126 -8.22 -6.45 -7.90
N SER A 127 -8.46 -6.85 -9.15
CA SER A 127 -8.41 -8.24 -9.57
C SER A 127 -6.97 -8.67 -9.73
N VAL A 128 -6.64 -9.92 -9.40
CA VAL A 128 -5.26 -10.40 -9.35
C VAL A 128 -5.08 -11.61 -10.26
N GLU A 129 -4.11 -11.54 -11.15
CA GLU A 129 -3.63 -12.61 -12.01
C GLU A 129 -2.23 -13.04 -11.57
N ILE A 130 -1.98 -14.34 -11.37
CA ILE A 130 -0.65 -14.87 -11.16
C ILE A 130 -0.01 -15.10 -12.52
N LYS A 131 1.03 -14.32 -12.85
CA LYS A 131 1.81 -14.50 -14.09
C LYS A 131 2.77 -15.67 -13.98
N GLY A 132 3.28 -15.93 -12.79
CA GLY A 132 4.22 -17.03 -12.57
C GLY A 132 4.97 -16.91 -11.26
N LYS A 133 6.00 -17.74 -11.16
CA LYS A 133 7.00 -17.75 -10.10
C LYS A 133 8.36 -17.50 -10.71
N GLU A 134 9.12 -16.57 -10.15
CA GLU A 134 10.44 -16.24 -10.65
C GLU A 134 11.38 -15.78 -9.53
N LYS A 135 12.67 -15.66 -9.81
CA LYS A 135 13.63 -15.05 -8.88
C LYS A 135 13.75 -13.56 -9.17
N LEU A 136 13.43 -12.73 -8.19
CA LEU A 136 13.74 -11.30 -8.19
C LEU A 136 14.94 -11.05 -7.29
N ASP A 137 16.06 -10.62 -7.85
CA ASP A 137 17.32 -10.39 -7.13
C ASP A 137 17.72 -11.59 -6.22
N GLY A 138 17.54 -12.81 -6.75
CA GLY A 138 17.85 -14.07 -6.05
C GLY A 138 16.77 -14.57 -5.09
N VAL A 139 15.68 -13.82 -4.88
CA VAL A 139 14.57 -14.18 -3.97
C VAL A 139 13.43 -14.82 -4.75
N ASP A 140 13.01 -16.02 -4.34
CA ASP A 140 11.84 -16.69 -4.93
C ASP A 140 10.58 -15.87 -4.69
N SER A 141 9.91 -15.45 -5.75
CA SER A 141 8.79 -14.52 -5.72
C SER A 141 7.62 -14.98 -6.59
N TYR A 142 6.41 -14.60 -6.18
CA TYR A 142 5.25 -14.58 -7.07
C TYR A 142 5.32 -13.32 -7.91
N HIS A 143 5.14 -13.43 -9.23
CA HIS A 143 4.90 -12.31 -10.13
C HIS A 143 3.39 -12.22 -10.39
N LEU A 144 2.80 -11.12 -9.98
CA LEU A 144 1.37 -10.86 -10.04
C LEU A 144 1.08 -9.65 -10.93
N VAL A 145 -0.06 -9.66 -11.60
CA VAL A 145 -0.62 -8.47 -12.26
C VAL A 145 -1.96 -8.16 -11.61
N LEU A 146 -2.05 -6.93 -11.11
CA LEU A 146 -3.23 -6.38 -10.47
C LEU A 146 -3.88 -5.40 -11.43
N LYS A 147 -5.16 -5.59 -11.74
CA LYS A 147 -5.97 -4.70 -12.58
C LYS A 147 -7.10 -4.10 -11.78
N LYS A 148 -7.31 -2.79 -11.92
CA LYS A 148 -8.35 -2.06 -11.19
C LYS A 148 -9.73 -2.72 -11.37
N LYS A 149 -10.51 -2.78 -10.28
CA LYS A 149 -11.93 -3.18 -10.29
C LYS A 149 -12.87 -1.98 -10.39
N LYS A 150 -12.37 -0.78 -10.09
CA LYS A 150 -13.10 0.49 -10.08
C LYS A 150 -12.19 1.64 -10.53
N ASP A 151 -12.74 2.80 -10.76
CA ASP A 151 -11.96 3.95 -11.25
C ASP A 151 -11.25 4.71 -10.11
N GLU A 152 -11.76 4.61 -8.88
CA GLU A 152 -11.21 5.25 -7.68
C GLU A 152 -10.02 4.45 -7.12
N VAL A 153 -8.94 4.35 -7.91
CA VAL A 153 -7.68 3.70 -7.52
C VAL A 153 -6.49 4.61 -7.78
N THR A 154 -5.39 4.36 -7.11
CA THR A 154 -4.15 5.15 -7.30
C THR A 154 -3.51 4.86 -8.67
N TYR A 155 -3.50 3.60 -9.09
CA TYR A 155 -2.89 3.16 -10.35
C TYR A 155 -3.80 2.17 -11.06
N PRO A 156 -4.06 2.30 -12.37
CA PRO A 156 -4.93 1.38 -13.12
C PRO A 156 -4.44 -0.07 -13.17
N GLU A 157 -3.11 -0.24 -13.28
CA GLU A 157 -2.46 -1.55 -13.30
C GLU A 157 -1.19 -1.54 -12.45
N ILE A 158 -0.92 -2.67 -11.77
CA ILE A 158 0.27 -2.87 -10.97
C ILE A 158 0.87 -4.24 -11.30
N GLU A 159 2.15 -4.27 -11.73
CA GLU A 159 2.93 -5.50 -11.64
C GLU A 159 3.55 -5.59 -10.25
N TYR A 160 3.43 -6.76 -9.60
CA TYR A 160 3.74 -6.89 -8.18
C TYR A 160 4.51 -8.16 -7.89
N TRP A 161 5.65 -8.03 -7.23
CA TRP A 161 6.48 -9.15 -6.80
C TRP A 161 6.40 -9.31 -5.29
N VAL A 162 6.02 -10.52 -4.89
CA VAL A 162 5.80 -10.89 -3.48
C VAL A 162 6.62 -12.14 -3.16
N ASN A 163 7.40 -12.11 -2.08
CA ASN A 163 8.19 -13.25 -1.63
C ASN A 163 7.29 -14.47 -1.39
N GLN A 164 7.67 -15.63 -1.93
CA GLN A 164 6.83 -16.85 -1.86
C GLN A 164 6.69 -17.42 -0.44
N ALA A 165 7.73 -17.30 0.38
CA ALA A 165 7.74 -17.88 1.72
C ALA A 165 7.13 -16.96 2.78
N THR A 166 7.36 -15.65 2.66
CA THR A 166 7.05 -14.67 3.71
C THR A 166 5.93 -13.71 3.36
N PHE A 167 5.47 -13.69 2.11
CA PHE A 167 4.50 -12.74 1.54
C PHE A 167 4.94 -11.27 1.63
N VAL A 168 6.23 -11.03 1.89
CA VAL A 168 6.78 -9.67 1.90
C VAL A 168 6.75 -9.11 0.49
N PRO A 169 6.13 -7.94 0.26
CA PRO A 169 6.28 -7.20 -0.97
C PRO A 169 7.75 -6.87 -1.24
N LEU A 170 8.21 -7.09 -2.45
CA LEU A 170 9.58 -6.80 -2.86
C LEU A 170 9.62 -5.59 -3.79
N LYS A 171 8.74 -5.59 -4.80
CA LYS A 171 8.72 -4.59 -5.85
C LYS A 171 7.32 -4.42 -6.42
N ALA A 172 6.99 -3.20 -6.84
CA ALA A 172 5.83 -2.92 -7.69
C ALA A 172 6.24 -2.04 -8.86
N ILE A 173 5.63 -2.25 -10.02
CA ILE A 173 5.67 -1.32 -11.15
C ILE A 173 4.26 -0.81 -11.35
N PHE A 174 4.06 0.47 -11.10
CA PHE A 174 2.78 1.15 -11.28
C PHE A 174 2.64 1.63 -12.72
N LYS A 175 1.50 1.33 -13.35
CA LYS A 175 1.24 1.61 -14.76
C LYS A 175 -0.03 2.43 -14.98
N SER A 176 -0.07 3.12 -16.12
CA SER A 176 -1.26 3.78 -16.63
C SER A 176 -2.28 2.79 -17.22
N ASP A 177 -3.48 3.25 -17.58
CA ASP A 177 -4.49 2.45 -18.30
C ASP A 177 -3.95 1.83 -19.60
N GLY A 178 -3.03 2.52 -20.28
CA GLY A 178 -2.35 2.00 -21.49
C GLY A 178 -1.16 1.09 -21.21
N GLY A 179 -0.96 0.62 -19.97
CA GLY A 179 0.13 -0.28 -19.59
C GLY A 179 1.52 0.38 -19.51
N LYS A 180 1.62 1.71 -19.70
CA LYS A 180 2.91 2.43 -19.65
C LYS A 180 3.39 2.55 -18.19
N PRO A 181 4.63 2.13 -17.88
CA PRO A 181 5.20 2.32 -16.56
C PRO A 181 5.26 3.80 -16.14
N LEU A 182 4.78 4.10 -14.96
CA LEU A 182 4.79 5.43 -14.35
C LEU A 182 5.88 5.54 -13.28
N LYS A 183 5.95 4.55 -12.39
CA LYS A 183 6.84 4.50 -11.23
C LYS A 183 7.19 3.06 -10.89
N THR A 184 8.31 2.89 -10.17
CA THR A 184 8.69 1.62 -9.53
C THR A 184 8.79 1.85 -8.03
N ALA A 185 8.13 1.01 -7.23
CA ALA A 185 8.31 0.97 -5.78
C ALA A 185 9.18 -0.23 -5.39
N ILE A 186 10.12 -0.02 -4.49
CA ILE A 186 10.92 -1.05 -3.83
C ILE A 186 10.60 -1.01 -2.34
N TYR A 187 10.19 -2.14 -1.78
CA TYR A 187 9.79 -2.27 -0.38
C TYR A 187 10.96 -2.79 0.46
N LYS A 188 11.20 -2.14 1.60
CA LYS A 188 12.36 -2.41 2.45
C LYS A 188 12.00 -2.30 3.94
N ASP A 189 12.85 -2.85 4.77
CA ASP A 189 12.87 -2.67 6.22
C ASP A 189 11.55 -3.08 6.91
N LEU A 190 11.48 -4.33 7.38
CA LEU A 190 10.41 -4.82 8.24
C LEU A 190 10.70 -4.52 9.70
N LYS A 191 9.71 -3.99 10.43
CA LYS A 191 9.74 -3.81 11.88
C LYS A 191 8.47 -4.37 12.51
N VAL A 192 8.53 -4.65 13.80
CA VAL A 192 7.38 -5.16 14.56
C VAL A 192 6.77 -4.03 15.37
N PHE A 193 5.46 -3.81 15.20
CA PHE A 193 4.65 -2.90 15.99
C PHE A 193 3.40 -3.64 16.47
N PHE A 194 3.14 -3.67 17.77
CA PHE A 194 1.99 -4.35 18.39
C PHE A 194 1.84 -5.83 17.99
N GLY A 195 2.96 -6.54 17.75
CA GLY A 195 2.98 -7.92 17.26
C GLY A 195 2.83 -8.07 15.73
N HIS A 196 2.58 -7.00 14.98
CA HIS A 196 2.49 -7.02 13.52
C HIS A 196 3.84 -6.65 12.88
N LYS A 197 4.24 -7.44 11.87
CA LYS A 197 5.37 -7.08 11.00
C LYS A 197 4.90 -6.08 9.97
N ILE A 198 5.53 -4.91 9.89
CA ILE A 198 5.16 -3.82 8.99
C ILE A 198 6.38 -3.35 8.20
N LEU A 199 6.20 -3.15 6.91
CA LEU A 199 7.17 -2.49 6.04
C LEU A 199 7.30 -1.02 6.45
N THR A 200 8.53 -0.59 6.71
CA THR A 200 8.79 0.76 7.22
C THR A 200 9.51 1.66 6.25
N LYS A 201 9.83 1.16 5.04
CA LYS A 201 10.48 1.97 4.02
C LYS A 201 10.02 1.57 2.63
N ILE A 202 9.68 2.57 1.82
CA ILE A 202 9.35 2.41 0.42
C ILE A 202 10.17 3.42 -0.38
N GLU A 203 10.89 2.95 -1.41
CA GLU A 203 11.57 3.81 -2.37
C GLU A 203 10.76 3.83 -3.67
N ILE A 204 10.26 5.00 -4.06
CA ILE A 204 9.50 5.20 -5.30
C ILE A 204 10.37 5.94 -6.30
N VAL A 205 10.60 5.33 -7.47
CA VAL A 205 11.46 5.87 -8.53
C VAL A 205 10.62 6.16 -9.76
N ASN A 206 10.79 7.35 -10.35
CA ASN A 206 10.14 7.71 -11.61
C ASN A 206 10.55 6.77 -12.74
N ALA A 207 9.59 6.32 -13.56
CA ALA A 207 9.88 5.36 -14.62
C ALA A 207 10.74 5.94 -15.74
N ILE A 208 10.58 7.24 -16.03
CA ILE A 208 11.29 7.94 -17.12
C ILE A 208 12.62 8.50 -16.61
N ASN A 209 12.56 9.29 -15.54
CA ASN A 209 13.73 9.95 -14.95
C ASN A 209 14.17 9.26 -13.66
N LYS A 210 15.11 8.33 -13.75
CA LYS A 210 15.61 7.55 -12.59
C LYS A 210 16.31 8.40 -11.53
N ASN A 211 16.70 9.64 -11.83
CA ASN A 211 17.26 10.59 -10.86
C ASN A 211 16.18 11.26 -9.99
N GLN A 212 14.90 11.05 -10.31
CA GLN A 212 13.77 11.50 -9.52
C GLN A 212 13.24 10.31 -8.71
N LYS A 213 13.37 10.40 -7.40
CA LYS A 213 12.88 9.37 -6.49
C LYS A 213 12.44 9.97 -5.15
N SER A 214 11.50 9.30 -4.51
CA SER A 214 11.06 9.62 -3.16
C SER A 214 11.25 8.41 -2.24
N ILE A 215 11.75 8.65 -1.03
CA ILE A 215 11.88 7.63 0.01
C ILE A 215 10.89 7.96 1.11
N LEU A 216 9.93 7.04 1.32
CA LEU A 216 8.99 7.10 2.43
C LEU A 216 9.53 6.27 3.58
N THR A 217 9.52 6.84 4.78
CA THR A 217 9.89 6.15 6.02
C THR A 217 8.73 6.26 7.02
N PHE A 218 8.29 5.11 7.52
CA PHE A 218 7.15 4.99 8.44
C PHE A 218 7.66 4.71 9.85
N THR A 219 7.25 5.53 10.82
CA THR A 219 7.73 5.45 12.21
C THR A 219 6.64 5.84 13.20
N GLY A 220 6.91 5.69 14.49
CA GLY A 220 6.09 6.26 15.56
C GLY A 220 4.68 5.70 15.63
N TYR A 221 4.48 4.43 15.28
CA TYR A 221 3.18 3.78 15.38
C TYR A 221 2.66 3.79 16.82
N LYS A 222 1.39 4.21 16.97
CA LYS A 222 0.66 4.22 18.25
C LYS A 222 -0.72 3.61 18.05
N LYS A 223 -1.16 2.81 19.02
CA LYS A 223 -2.57 2.42 19.10
C LYS A 223 -3.39 3.65 19.46
N GLU A 224 -4.50 3.80 18.79
CA GLU A 224 -5.46 4.88 19.04
C GLU A 224 -6.82 4.28 19.40
N ASN A 225 -7.72 5.13 19.86
CA ASN A 225 -9.16 4.83 19.97
C ASN A 225 -9.86 5.97 19.22
N ILE A 226 -10.19 5.74 17.96
CA ILE A 226 -10.63 6.79 17.05
C ILE A 226 -12.14 6.66 16.86
N ASN A 227 -12.87 7.70 17.22
CA ASN A 227 -14.30 7.75 16.92
C ASN A 227 -14.49 7.87 15.40
N GLU A 228 -15.46 7.17 14.83
CA GLU A 228 -15.73 7.19 13.37
C GLU A 228 -16.01 8.61 12.86
N SER A 229 -16.60 9.49 13.68
CA SER A 229 -16.83 10.91 13.35
C SER A 229 -15.55 11.69 13.04
N PHE A 230 -14.39 11.21 13.52
CA PHE A 230 -13.09 11.80 13.20
C PHE A 230 -12.79 11.79 11.69
N PHE A 231 -13.30 10.79 10.97
CA PHE A 231 -13.15 10.65 9.51
C PHE A 231 -14.32 11.26 8.73
N ASN A 232 -14.97 12.29 9.27
CA ASN A 232 -15.99 13.03 8.56
C ASN A 232 -15.42 14.31 7.96
N LYS A 233 -15.98 14.73 6.82
CA LYS A 233 -15.54 15.93 6.11
C LYS A 233 -15.67 17.19 6.97
N GLU A 234 -16.68 17.24 7.80
CA GLU A 234 -16.96 18.33 8.74
C GLU A 234 -15.87 18.49 9.80
N SER A 235 -15.20 17.40 10.19
CA SER A 235 -14.11 17.40 11.18
C SER A 235 -12.82 18.03 10.67
N LEU A 236 -12.70 18.26 9.35
CA LEU A 236 -11.49 18.86 8.76
C LEU A 236 -11.30 20.32 9.15
N ASN A 237 -12.36 21.00 9.54
CA ASN A 237 -12.34 22.42 9.93
C ASN A 237 -11.95 22.65 11.41
N ASN A 238 -11.82 21.58 12.19
CA ASN A 238 -11.53 21.63 13.64
C ASN A 238 -10.03 21.46 13.91
#